data_fc78983f59e2f0ad710d2889c9da61f1
#
_entry.id   fc78983f59e2f0ad710d2889c9da61f1
#
_cell.length_a   1.000
_cell.length_b   1.000
_cell.length_c   1.000
_cell.angle_alpha   90.00
_cell.angle_beta   90.00
_cell.angle_gamma   90.00
#
_symmetry.space_group_name_H-M   'P 1'
#
loop_
_entity.id
_entity.type
_entity.pdbx_description
1 polymer ?
#
loop_
_entity_poly.entity_id
_entity_poly.type
_entity_poly.pdbx_seq_one_letter_code
_entity_poly.pdbx_strand_id
1 'polypeptide(L)'
;MKATFFVIGKYVKENPDLIKREYDEGHFIANHGYDHNNSKLYKDVESFRNEILATDVEIGNALGLENYCSHVFRFPNGFMSKNYSGSKKSAVSILKDLNYVYVDWNCLNKDSEVKVSEYQLLNNLKKTSKNKGTLVILMHDSGDVNDTASVLKDSITFLKDQGYEFHNFYDFVNN
;
A
#
# COMPACT_ATOMS: atom_id res chain seq x y z
N MET A 1 14.63 8.90 0.57
CA MET A 1 13.29 8.83 -0.06
C MET A 1 12.32 8.31 0.96
N LYS A 2 11.11 8.82 0.97
CA LYS A 2 10.03 8.32 1.85
C LYS A 2 9.00 7.58 1.00
N ALA A 3 8.33 6.60 1.61
CA ALA A 3 7.32 5.76 0.96
C ALA A 3 6.04 5.72 1.79
N THR A 4 4.99 5.12 1.24
CA THR A 4 3.78 4.76 1.96
C THR A 4 3.70 3.24 2.03
N PHE A 5 3.68 2.69 3.24
CA PHE A 5 3.46 1.27 3.49
C PHE A 5 1.98 1.01 3.74
N PHE A 6 1.37 0.22 2.87
CA PHE A 6 0.00 -0.26 3.06
C PHE A 6 0.06 -1.59 3.81
N VAL A 7 -0.13 -1.52 5.12
CA VAL A 7 0.14 -2.63 6.03
C VAL A 7 -1.09 -3.50 6.29
N ILE A 8 -0.85 -4.79 6.46
CA ILE A 8 -1.87 -5.78 6.83
C ILE A 8 -1.90 -5.89 8.35
N GLY A 9 -3.05 -5.61 8.98
CA GLY A 9 -3.20 -5.50 10.44
C GLY A 9 -2.65 -6.70 11.21
N LYS A 10 -2.86 -7.91 10.71
CA LYS A 10 -2.30 -9.14 11.29
C LYS A 10 -0.76 -9.07 11.39
N TYR A 11 -0.08 -8.61 10.35
CA TYR A 11 1.38 -8.53 10.35
C TYR A 11 1.90 -7.36 11.18
N VAL A 12 1.14 -6.27 11.29
CA VAL A 12 1.42 -5.18 12.24
C VAL A 12 1.46 -5.72 13.65
N LYS A 13 0.43 -6.49 14.04
CA LYS A 13 0.37 -7.14 15.36
C LYS A 13 1.54 -8.08 15.64
N GLU A 14 1.97 -8.83 14.63
CA GLU A 14 3.08 -9.78 14.74
C GLU A 14 4.46 -9.07 14.79
N ASN A 15 4.58 -7.87 14.20
CA ASN A 15 5.84 -7.15 14.03
C ASN A 15 5.73 -5.64 14.36
N PRO A 16 5.27 -5.26 15.56
CA PRO A 16 5.01 -3.85 15.90
C PRO A 16 6.27 -2.97 15.83
N ASP A 17 7.43 -3.52 16.21
CA ASP A 17 8.70 -2.77 16.18
C ASP A 17 9.15 -2.41 14.78
N LEU A 18 8.83 -3.24 13.77
CA LEU A 18 9.12 -2.94 12.38
C LEU A 18 8.28 -1.75 11.90
N ILE A 19 6.99 -1.76 12.20
CA ILE A 19 6.07 -0.68 11.85
C ILE A 19 6.46 0.63 12.54
N LYS A 20 6.85 0.54 13.83
CA LYS A 20 7.36 1.70 14.57
C LYS A 20 8.61 2.28 13.93
N ARG A 21 9.54 1.43 13.48
CA ARG A 21 10.77 1.88 12.80
C ARG A 21 10.44 2.56 11.46
N GLU A 22 9.55 2.00 10.65
CA GLU A 22 9.12 2.59 9.38
C GLU A 22 8.52 3.99 9.59
N TYR A 23 7.66 4.12 10.61
CA TYR A 23 7.06 5.40 10.98
C TYR A 23 8.12 6.41 11.47
N ASP A 24 9.01 6.03 12.38
CA ASP A 24 10.07 6.89 12.94
C ASP A 24 11.07 7.34 11.85
N GLU A 25 11.29 6.51 10.82
CA GLU A 25 12.08 6.87 9.65
C GLU A 25 11.33 7.81 8.69
N GLY A 26 10.07 8.17 9.01
CA GLY A 26 9.25 9.15 8.28
C GLY A 26 8.52 8.58 7.08
N HIS A 27 8.30 7.28 7.03
CA HIS A 27 7.38 6.65 6.08
C HIS A 27 5.93 6.83 6.53
N PHE A 28 5.00 6.85 5.58
CA PHE A 28 3.57 6.88 5.90
C PHE A 28 3.03 5.46 6.04
N ILE A 29 2.34 5.19 7.15
CA ILE A 29 1.72 3.89 7.39
C ILE A 29 0.23 3.98 7.04
N ALA A 30 -0.23 3.18 6.10
CA ALA A 30 -1.58 3.19 5.57
C ALA A 30 -2.23 1.80 5.67
N ASN A 31 -3.55 1.75 5.53
CA ASN A 31 -4.36 0.57 5.81
C ASN A 31 -4.53 -0.31 4.56
N HIS A 32 -4.32 -1.64 4.70
CA HIS A 32 -4.52 -2.64 3.64
C HIS A 32 -5.48 -3.78 4.03
N GLY A 33 -6.31 -3.56 5.06
CA GLY A 33 -7.14 -4.59 5.68
C GLY A 33 -6.38 -5.42 6.70
N TYR A 34 -7.10 -6.35 7.36
CA TYR A 34 -6.55 -7.05 8.52
C TYR A 34 -5.77 -8.32 8.18
N ASP A 35 -6.30 -9.19 7.30
CA ASP A 35 -5.65 -10.48 6.99
C ASP A 35 -5.43 -10.73 5.49
N HIS A 36 -5.74 -9.74 4.63
CA HIS A 36 -5.66 -9.84 3.18
C HIS A 36 -6.51 -10.99 2.58
N ASN A 37 -7.55 -11.42 3.29
CA ASN A 37 -8.46 -12.47 2.86
C ASN A 37 -9.72 -11.87 2.24
N ASN A 38 -9.81 -11.87 0.91
CA ASN A 38 -10.91 -11.26 0.18
C ASN A 38 -12.29 -11.86 0.55
N SER A 39 -12.40 -13.15 0.86
CA SER A 39 -13.66 -13.78 1.21
C SER A 39 -14.20 -13.31 2.57
N LYS A 40 -13.32 -12.93 3.48
CA LYS A 40 -13.68 -12.31 4.76
C LYS A 40 -13.93 -10.82 4.59
N LEU A 41 -12.99 -10.11 3.98
CA LEU A 41 -13.05 -8.67 3.77
C LEU A 41 -14.35 -8.24 3.06
N TYR A 42 -14.76 -8.96 2.03
CA TYR A 42 -15.93 -8.64 1.20
C TYR A 42 -17.16 -9.50 1.52
N LYS A 43 -17.21 -10.13 2.69
CA LYS A 43 -18.36 -10.94 3.10
C LYS A 43 -19.63 -10.10 3.19
N ASP A 44 -19.55 -8.98 3.86
CA ASP A 44 -20.59 -7.98 4.03
C ASP A 44 -20.01 -6.61 4.42
N VAL A 45 -20.88 -5.61 4.55
CA VAL A 45 -20.54 -4.22 4.90
C VAL A 45 -19.82 -4.13 6.24
N GLU A 46 -20.31 -4.87 7.23
CA GLU A 46 -19.76 -4.83 8.58
C GLU A 46 -18.39 -5.50 8.65
N SER A 47 -18.20 -6.61 7.93
CA SER A 47 -16.89 -7.27 7.81
C SER A 47 -15.84 -6.32 7.22
N PHE A 48 -16.20 -5.57 6.16
CA PHE A 48 -15.28 -4.61 5.55
C PHE A 48 -14.92 -3.49 6.53
N ARG A 49 -15.90 -2.92 7.23
CA ARG A 49 -15.69 -1.88 8.24
C ARG A 49 -14.78 -2.37 9.36
N ASN A 50 -15.04 -3.55 9.88
CA ASN A 50 -14.29 -4.13 10.99
C ASN A 50 -12.83 -4.43 10.62
N GLU A 51 -12.55 -4.89 9.40
CA GLU A 51 -11.18 -5.10 8.89
C GLU A 51 -10.37 -3.80 8.90
N ILE A 52 -10.98 -2.68 8.49
CA ILE A 52 -10.30 -1.37 8.50
C ILE A 52 -10.03 -0.91 9.94
N LEU A 53 -11.07 -0.92 10.78
CA LEU A 53 -10.95 -0.43 12.16
C LEU A 53 -9.97 -1.29 12.98
N ALA A 54 -10.00 -2.61 12.81
CA ALA A 54 -9.07 -3.50 13.48
C ALA A 54 -7.61 -3.24 13.04
N THR A 55 -7.38 -2.94 11.77
CA THR A 55 -6.05 -2.60 11.27
C THR A 55 -5.55 -1.28 11.86
N ASP A 56 -6.40 -0.25 11.93
CA ASP A 56 -6.03 1.03 12.55
C ASP A 56 -5.68 0.87 14.03
N VAL A 57 -6.41 0.02 14.75
CA VAL A 57 -6.10 -0.30 16.16
C VAL A 57 -4.70 -0.92 16.28
N GLU A 58 -4.36 -1.90 15.44
CA GLU A 58 -3.03 -2.53 15.50
C GLU A 58 -1.92 -1.53 15.10
N ILE A 59 -2.15 -0.67 14.10
CA ILE A 59 -1.19 0.40 13.76
C ILE A 59 -1.04 1.36 14.93
N GLY A 60 -2.13 1.84 15.53
CA GLY A 60 -2.11 2.72 16.69
C GLY A 60 -1.33 2.12 17.85
N ASN A 61 -1.57 0.84 18.15
CA ASN A 61 -0.84 0.11 19.20
C ASN A 61 0.67 0.04 18.90
N ALA A 62 1.05 -0.28 17.67
CA ALA A 62 2.46 -0.35 17.28
C ALA A 62 3.17 1.00 17.37
N LEU A 63 2.48 2.09 17.04
CA LEU A 63 3.02 3.45 17.04
C LEU A 63 2.95 4.14 18.43
N GLY A 64 2.17 3.61 19.36
CA GLY A 64 1.85 4.26 20.63
C GLY A 64 0.95 5.49 20.46
N LEU A 65 0.09 5.49 19.44
CA LEU A 65 -0.83 6.58 19.11
C LEU A 65 -2.28 6.15 19.36
N GLU A 66 -2.96 6.84 20.26
CA GLU A 66 -4.40 6.62 20.48
C GLU A 66 -5.21 7.10 19.26
N ASN A 67 -6.23 6.35 18.90
CA ASN A 67 -7.17 6.69 17.81
C ASN A 67 -6.48 6.93 16.45
N TYR A 68 -5.42 6.17 16.14
CA TYR A 68 -4.76 6.27 14.85
C TYR A 68 -5.73 5.99 13.71
N CYS A 69 -5.69 6.81 12.68
CA CYS A 69 -6.42 6.62 11.43
C CYS A 69 -5.57 7.16 10.28
N SER A 70 -5.23 6.31 9.32
CA SER A 70 -4.41 6.73 8.19
C SER A 70 -5.18 7.54 7.14
N HIS A 71 -6.50 7.44 7.14
CA HIS A 71 -7.38 8.01 6.11
C HIS A 71 -7.08 7.54 4.68
N VAL A 72 -6.13 6.61 4.49
CA VAL A 72 -5.72 6.10 3.19
C VAL A 72 -5.78 4.58 3.18
N PHE A 73 -6.54 4.02 2.26
CA PHE A 73 -6.75 2.59 2.09
C PHE A 73 -6.28 2.13 0.70
N ARG A 74 -5.70 0.94 0.63
CA ARG A 74 -5.50 0.23 -0.64
C ARG A 74 -6.27 -1.08 -0.60
N PHE A 75 -7.11 -1.29 -1.60
CA PHE A 75 -7.83 -2.55 -1.73
C PHE A 75 -6.87 -3.72 -1.99
N PRO A 76 -6.96 -4.83 -1.25
CA PRO A 76 -6.29 -6.08 -1.63
C PRO A 76 -6.53 -6.42 -3.11
N ASN A 77 -5.46 -6.69 -3.84
CA ASN A 77 -5.45 -6.90 -5.30
C ASN A 77 -5.91 -5.69 -6.15
N GLY A 78 -6.03 -4.50 -5.56
CA GLY A 78 -6.43 -3.27 -6.23
C GLY A 78 -7.95 -3.14 -6.47
N PHE A 79 -8.44 -1.91 -6.49
CA PHE A 79 -9.85 -1.61 -6.75
C PHE A 79 -10.27 -2.01 -8.17
N MET A 80 -9.39 -1.78 -9.15
CA MET A 80 -9.66 -2.02 -10.57
C MET A 80 -9.66 -3.51 -10.97
N SER A 81 -9.23 -4.42 -10.10
CA SER A 81 -9.30 -5.84 -10.39
C SER A 81 -10.75 -6.33 -10.45
N LYS A 82 -11.04 -7.26 -11.38
CA LYS A 82 -12.41 -7.76 -11.61
C LYS A 82 -12.96 -8.57 -10.43
N ASN A 83 -12.08 -9.17 -9.62
CA ASN A 83 -12.48 -9.97 -8.47
C ASN A 83 -13.16 -9.08 -7.43
N TYR A 84 -14.32 -9.49 -6.95
CA TYR A 84 -15.14 -8.77 -5.96
C TYR A 84 -15.54 -7.34 -6.38
N SER A 85 -15.63 -7.05 -7.67
CA SER A 85 -15.88 -5.68 -8.16
C SER A 85 -17.16 -5.05 -7.62
N GLY A 86 -18.23 -5.84 -7.44
CA GLY A 86 -19.49 -5.37 -6.82
C GLY A 86 -19.29 -4.98 -5.36
N SER A 87 -18.65 -5.86 -4.57
CA SER A 87 -18.38 -5.61 -3.14
C SER A 87 -17.45 -4.42 -2.94
N LYS A 88 -16.42 -4.27 -3.78
CA LYS A 88 -15.51 -3.11 -3.74
C LYS A 88 -16.25 -1.79 -4.00
N LYS A 89 -17.17 -1.76 -4.97
CA LYS A 89 -18.00 -0.58 -5.23
C LYS A 89 -18.88 -0.22 -4.03
N SER A 90 -19.48 -1.22 -3.38
CA SER A 90 -20.25 -1.00 -2.14
C SER A 90 -19.35 -0.54 -0.98
N ALA A 91 -18.12 -1.04 -0.90
CA ALA A 91 -17.16 -0.67 0.12
C ALA A 91 -16.69 0.80 0.03
N VAL A 92 -16.78 1.44 -1.14
CA VAL A 92 -16.42 2.86 -1.31
C VAL A 92 -17.26 3.78 -0.42
N SER A 93 -18.56 3.48 -0.23
CA SER A 93 -19.41 4.27 0.68
C SER A 93 -18.94 4.14 2.13
N ILE A 94 -18.50 2.95 2.55
CA ILE A 94 -18.00 2.70 3.91
C ILE A 94 -16.69 3.47 4.13
N LEU A 95 -15.77 3.44 3.15
CA LEU A 95 -14.54 4.24 3.21
C LEU A 95 -14.87 5.72 3.39
N LYS A 96 -15.83 6.24 2.62
CA LYS A 96 -16.27 7.63 2.75
C LYS A 96 -16.85 7.95 4.14
N ASP A 97 -17.68 7.05 4.70
CA ASP A 97 -18.25 7.21 6.04
C ASP A 97 -17.17 7.19 7.13
N LEU A 98 -16.09 6.46 6.93
CA LEU A 98 -14.91 6.41 7.79
C LEU A 98 -13.90 7.53 7.52
N ASN A 99 -14.21 8.46 6.60
CA ASN A 99 -13.29 9.51 6.15
C ASN A 99 -11.99 8.95 5.54
N TYR A 100 -12.10 7.91 4.72
CA TYR A 100 -11.01 7.28 4.00
C TYR A 100 -11.09 7.58 2.50
N VAL A 101 -9.93 7.75 1.89
CA VAL A 101 -9.75 7.65 0.44
C VAL A 101 -9.06 6.33 0.09
N TYR A 102 -9.29 5.81 -1.11
CA TYR A 102 -8.54 4.64 -1.58
C TYR A 102 -7.61 5.01 -2.72
N VAL A 103 -6.49 4.29 -2.81
CA VAL A 103 -5.44 4.55 -3.79
C VAL A 103 -5.00 3.25 -4.44
N ASP A 104 -5.16 3.17 -5.76
CA ASP A 104 -4.53 2.16 -6.60
C ASP A 104 -3.17 2.69 -7.11
N TRP A 105 -2.67 2.15 -8.20
CA TRP A 105 -1.39 2.50 -8.80
C TRP A 105 -1.51 2.65 -10.31
N ASN A 106 -0.58 3.36 -10.88
CA ASN A 106 -0.46 3.49 -12.33
C ASN A 106 0.92 3.07 -12.85
N CYS A 107 1.81 2.63 -11.98
CA CYS A 107 3.14 2.14 -12.30
C CYS A 107 3.49 0.96 -11.39
N LEU A 108 4.20 -0.06 -11.89
CA LEU A 108 4.59 -1.24 -11.12
C LEU A 108 5.79 -1.93 -11.75
N ASN A 109 6.59 -2.61 -10.92
CA ASN A 109 7.69 -3.45 -11.34
C ASN A 109 7.31 -4.91 -11.57
N LYS A 110 6.09 -5.33 -11.15
CA LYS A 110 5.55 -6.70 -11.26
C LYS A 110 6.24 -7.71 -10.35
N ASP A 111 6.71 -7.30 -9.21
CA ASP A 111 7.42 -8.12 -8.23
C ASP A 111 6.57 -9.25 -7.63
N SER A 112 5.26 -9.13 -7.65
CA SER A 112 4.32 -10.20 -7.24
C SER A 112 4.07 -11.28 -8.30
N GLU A 113 4.63 -11.16 -9.50
CA GLU A 113 4.54 -12.20 -10.53
C GLU A 113 5.59 -13.29 -10.30
N VAL A 114 5.28 -14.54 -10.68
CA VAL A 114 6.17 -15.68 -10.45
C VAL A 114 7.42 -15.59 -11.33
N LYS A 115 8.60 -15.80 -10.74
CA LYS A 115 9.90 -15.92 -11.43
C LYS A 115 10.29 -14.69 -12.28
N VAL A 116 10.15 -13.51 -11.72
CA VAL A 116 10.63 -12.27 -12.36
C VAL A 116 12.08 -12.00 -11.94
N SER A 117 12.98 -11.84 -12.89
CA SER A 117 14.37 -11.47 -12.62
C SER A 117 14.50 -9.98 -12.29
N GLU A 118 15.58 -9.58 -11.59
CA GLU A 118 15.94 -8.17 -11.32
C GLU A 118 15.88 -7.30 -12.59
N TYR A 119 16.46 -7.79 -13.67
CA TYR A 119 16.41 -7.11 -14.97
C TYR A 119 14.97 -6.88 -15.46
N GLN A 120 14.09 -7.88 -15.28
CA GLN A 120 12.68 -7.76 -15.67
C GLN A 120 11.93 -6.80 -14.74
N LEU A 121 12.19 -6.82 -13.42
CA LEU A 121 11.61 -5.88 -12.46
C LEU A 121 11.92 -4.43 -12.87
N LEU A 122 13.17 -4.10 -13.11
CA LEU A 122 13.57 -2.76 -13.51
C LEU A 122 12.98 -2.37 -14.89
N ASN A 123 12.96 -3.28 -15.85
CA ASN A 123 12.36 -3.02 -17.15
C ASN A 123 10.85 -2.82 -17.09
N ASN A 124 10.13 -3.56 -16.24
CA ASN A 124 8.71 -3.36 -16.02
C ASN A 124 8.43 -1.98 -15.45
N LEU A 125 9.22 -1.55 -14.46
CA LEU A 125 9.11 -0.19 -13.93
C LEU A 125 9.32 0.85 -15.03
N LYS A 126 10.40 0.73 -15.81
CA LYS A 126 10.71 1.63 -16.94
C LYS A 126 9.59 1.71 -17.97
N LYS A 127 8.99 0.55 -18.32
CA LYS A 127 7.85 0.50 -19.26
C LYS A 127 6.60 1.14 -18.70
N THR A 128 6.28 0.86 -17.44
CA THR A 128 5.03 1.31 -16.82
C THR A 128 5.07 2.77 -16.38
N SER A 129 6.24 3.36 -16.19
CA SER A 129 6.44 4.79 -15.89
C SER A 129 6.44 5.69 -17.13
N LYS A 130 6.67 5.11 -18.32
CA LYS A 130 6.85 5.89 -19.57
C LYS A 130 5.65 6.79 -19.87
N ASN A 131 5.94 8.05 -20.26
CA ASN A 131 4.97 9.08 -20.67
C ASN A 131 3.93 9.44 -19.58
N LYS A 132 4.31 9.39 -18.32
CA LYS A 132 3.44 9.77 -17.19
C LYS A 132 4.07 10.91 -16.42
N GLY A 133 3.29 11.96 -16.15
CA GLY A 133 3.72 13.10 -15.36
C GLY A 133 3.71 12.82 -13.85
N THR A 134 2.82 11.92 -13.40
CA THR A 134 2.70 11.54 -11.98
C THR A 134 2.62 10.01 -11.86
N LEU A 135 3.32 9.46 -10.88
CA LEU A 135 3.39 8.03 -10.63
C LEU A 135 2.91 7.70 -9.22
N VAL A 136 2.03 6.71 -9.12
CA VAL A 136 1.81 5.92 -7.91
C VAL A 136 2.36 4.53 -8.21
N ILE A 137 3.48 4.19 -7.58
CA ILE A 137 4.24 2.98 -7.89
C ILE A 137 3.88 1.89 -6.90
N LEU A 138 3.48 0.71 -7.40
CA LEU A 138 3.27 -0.49 -6.60
C LEU A 138 4.55 -1.31 -6.57
N MET A 139 4.98 -1.62 -5.35
CA MET A 139 5.99 -2.62 -5.01
C MET A 139 5.56 -3.35 -3.73
N HIS A 140 6.12 -4.52 -3.47
CA HIS A 140 5.87 -5.30 -2.28
C HIS A 140 7.17 -5.51 -1.49
N ASP A 141 7.05 -5.72 -0.19
CA ASP A 141 8.15 -5.96 0.75
C ASP A 141 7.97 -7.26 1.54
N SER A 142 7.03 -8.10 1.13
CA SER A 142 6.83 -9.42 1.74
C SER A 142 7.94 -10.40 1.35
N GLY A 143 8.31 -11.30 2.24
CA GLY A 143 9.36 -12.30 2.00
C GLY A 143 9.09 -13.28 0.86
N ASP A 144 7.87 -13.31 0.34
CA ASP A 144 7.44 -14.18 -0.77
C ASP A 144 7.62 -13.55 -2.15
N VAL A 145 7.98 -12.27 -2.22
CA VAL A 145 8.17 -11.57 -3.49
C VAL A 145 9.60 -11.67 -3.97
N ASN A 146 9.79 -11.46 -5.27
CA ASN A 146 11.12 -11.36 -5.87
C ASN A 146 11.88 -10.20 -5.24
N ASP A 147 13.19 -10.21 -5.40
CA ASP A 147 14.13 -9.27 -4.77
C ASP A 147 13.86 -7.81 -5.14
N THR A 148 12.71 -7.28 -4.72
CA THR A 148 12.33 -5.87 -4.90
C THR A 148 13.38 -4.95 -4.28
N ALA A 149 13.89 -5.32 -3.11
CA ALA A 149 14.93 -4.58 -2.42
C ALA A 149 16.22 -4.45 -3.25
N SER A 150 16.61 -5.49 -3.99
CA SER A 150 17.82 -5.49 -4.82
C SER A 150 17.77 -4.47 -5.96
N VAL A 151 16.58 -4.24 -6.53
CA VAL A 151 16.39 -3.28 -7.65
C VAL A 151 15.90 -1.92 -7.19
N LEU A 152 15.66 -1.72 -5.90
CA LEU A 152 15.06 -0.48 -5.38
C LEU A 152 15.98 0.73 -5.62
N LYS A 153 17.28 0.60 -5.38
CA LYS A 153 18.26 1.66 -5.62
C LYS A 153 18.27 2.10 -7.08
N ASP A 154 18.33 1.15 -8.00
CA ASP A 154 18.38 1.43 -9.44
C ASP A 154 17.06 2.01 -9.94
N SER A 155 15.94 1.55 -9.38
CA SER A 155 14.60 2.09 -9.64
C SER A 155 14.50 3.55 -9.23
N ILE A 156 14.97 3.90 -8.04
CA ILE A 156 15.00 5.29 -7.53
C ILE A 156 15.90 6.16 -8.38
N THR A 157 17.11 5.68 -8.71
CA THR A 157 18.07 6.41 -9.54
C THR A 157 17.46 6.71 -10.91
N PHE A 158 16.92 5.68 -11.57
CA PHE A 158 16.26 5.85 -12.87
C PHE A 158 15.15 6.91 -12.83
N LEU A 159 14.27 6.87 -11.83
CA LEU A 159 13.16 7.82 -11.74
C LEU A 159 13.65 9.25 -11.47
N LYS A 160 14.66 9.44 -10.63
CA LYS A 160 15.30 10.74 -10.41
C LYS A 160 15.93 11.30 -11.69
N ASP A 161 16.60 10.46 -12.47
CA ASP A 161 17.19 10.84 -13.75
C ASP A 161 16.14 11.25 -14.80
N GLN A 162 14.89 10.77 -14.64
CA GLN A 162 13.74 11.20 -15.43
C GLN A 162 13.07 12.47 -14.87
N GLY A 163 13.58 13.05 -13.80
CA GLY A 163 13.06 14.29 -13.20
C GLY A 163 11.93 14.11 -12.20
N TYR A 164 11.66 12.87 -11.73
CA TYR A 164 10.65 12.65 -10.71
C TYR A 164 11.14 13.03 -9.31
N GLU A 165 10.29 13.70 -8.56
CA GLU A 165 10.41 13.93 -7.12
C GLU A 165 9.58 12.91 -6.37
N PHE A 166 10.02 12.54 -5.15
CA PHE A 166 9.38 11.51 -4.35
C PHE A 166 8.67 12.12 -3.14
N HIS A 167 7.40 11.79 -3.01
CA HIS A 167 6.54 12.17 -1.90
C HIS A 167 5.92 10.92 -1.28
N ASN A 168 5.42 11.04 -0.04
CA ASN A 168 4.53 10.09 0.58
C ASN A 168 3.17 10.74 0.85
N PHE A 169 2.21 9.99 1.37
CA PHE A 169 0.87 10.53 1.60
C PHE A 169 0.78 11.53 2.76
N TYR A 170 1.78 11.66 3.63
CA TYR A 170 1.83 12.76 4.61
C TYR A 170 1.79 14.13 3.94
N ASP A 171 2.42 14.25 2.78
CA ASP A 171 2.46 15.51 2.04
C ASP A 171 1.08 15.93 1.49
N PHE A 172 0.10 15.03 1.52
CA PHE A 172 -1.23 15.23 0.93
C PHE A 172 -2.39 15.15 1.92
N VAL A 173 -2.27 14.41 3.04
CA VAL A 173 -3.37 14.21 4.00
C VAL A 173 -3.31 15.13 5.21
N ASN A 174 -2.18 15.78 5.45
CA ASN A 174 -1.96 16.71 6.57
C ASN A 174 -2.03 18.20 6.16
N ASN A 175 -2.51 18.49 4.95
CA ASN A 175 -2.74 19.85 4.47
C ASN A 175 -4.20 20.25 4.51
#